data_e2843c5288e698895be7a083e4600409
#
_entry.id   e2843c5288e698895be7a083e4600409
#
_cell.length_a   1.000
_cell.length_b   1.000
_cell.length_c   1.000
_cell.angle_alpha   90.00
_cell.angle_beta   90.00
_cell.angle_gamma   90.00
#
_symmetry.space_group_name_H-M   'P 1'
#
loop_
_entity.id
_entity.type
_entity.pdbx_description
1 polymer ?
#
loop_
_entity_poly.entity_id
_entity_poly.type
_entity_poly.pdbx_seq_one_letter_code
_entity_poly.pdbx_strand_id
1 'polypeptide(L)'
;MPDETSVRRLHSMELFAEVAKARSFSRAADVLGLPKSTLSRRVAELERSVGLSLLNRSTRKVELTGAGEVYLERCLRIVEELSLIHI
;
A
#
# COMPACT_ATOMS: atom_id res chain seq x y z
N MET A 1 12.28 -11.74 -15.88
CA MET A 1 12.21 -10.35 -15.44
C MET A 1 10.77 -9.91 -15.24
N PRO A 2 10.47 -9.26 -14.15
CA PRO A 2 9.13 -8.69 -14.00
C PRO A 2 8.93 -7.58 -15.04
N ASP A 3 7.74 -7.48 -15.58
CA ASP A 3 7.41 -6.42 -16.50
C ASP A 3 7.13 -5.12 -15.71
N GLU A 4 6.92 -4.04 -16.43
CA GLU A 4 6.65 -2.73 -15.84
C GLU A 4 5.41 -2.73 -14.94
N THR A 5 4.40 -3.50 -15.30
CA THR A 5 3.16 -3.63 -14.52
C THR A 5 3.44 -4.29 -13.17
N SER A 6 4.25 -5.35 -13.14
CA SER A 6 4.62 -6.05 -11.91
C SER A 6 5.43 -5.15 -10.98
N VAL A 7 6.36 -4.38 -11.52
CA VAL A 7 7.16 -3.43 -10.73
C VAL A 7 6.27 -2.35 -10.13
N ARG A 8 5.34 -1.81 -10.93
CA ARG A 8 4.40 -0.80 -10.46
C ARG A 8 3.51 -1.34 -9.34
N ARG A 9 3.05 -2.58 -9.46
CA ARG A 9 2.22 -3.21 -8.44
C ARG A 9 2.99 -3.38 -7.13
N LEU A 10 4.24 -3.82 -7.19
CA LEU A 10 5.10 -3.93 -6.00
C LEU A 10 5.26 -2.58 -5.32
N HIS A 11 5.49 -1.54 -6.10
CA HIS A 11 5.60 -0.19 -5.55
C HIS A 11 4.31 0.25 -4.87
N SER A 12 3.17 -0.01 -5.50
CA SER A 12 1.86 0.32 -4.92
C SER A 12 1.59 -0.45 -3.63
N MET A 13 2.06 -1.69 -3.54
CA MET A 13 1.96 -2.49 -2.32
C MET A 13 2.77 -1.87 -1.18
N GLU A 14 3.96 -1.36 -1.47
CA GLU A 14 4.78 -0.64 -0.49
C GLU A 14 4.06 0.62 0.01
N LEU A 15 3.46 1.38 -0.91
CA LEU A 15 2.71 2.58 -0.56
C LEU A 15 1.51 2.24 0.33
N PHE A 16 0.76 1.20 -0.02
CA PHE A 16 -0.36 0.73 0.79
C PHE A 16 0.11 0.34 2.19
N ALA A 17 1.20 -0.41 2.30
CA ALA A 17 1.74 -0.85 3.58
C ALA A 17 2.10 0.35 4.48
N GLU A 18 2.68 1.40 3.91
CA GLU A 18 3.00 2.61 4.66
C GLU A 18 1.75 3.32 5.18
N VAL A 19 0.71 3.43 4.34
CA VAL A 19 -0.56 4.02 4.77
C VAL A 19 -1.19 3.21 5.90
N ALA A 20 -1.17 1.88 5.76
CA ALA A 20 -1.75 0.99 6.75
C ALA A 20 -1.02 1.08 8.10
N LYS A 21 0.31 1.12 8.08
CA LYS A 21 1.11 1.25 9.30
C LYS A 21 0.89 2.60 9.98
N ALA A 22 0.86 3.65 9.21
CA ALA A 22 0.67 5.01 9.73
C ALA A 22 -0.77 5.29 10.13
N ARG A 23 -1.71 4.53 9.59
CA ARG A 23 -3.16 4.76 9.72
C ARG A 23 -3.55 6.19 9.33
N SER A 24 -2.80 6.75 8.39
CA SER A 24 -2.98 8.13 7.95
C SER A 24 -2.33 8.32 6.59
N PHE A 25 -3.09 8.85 5.64
CA PHE A 25 -2.54 9.23 4.34
C PHE A 25 -1.56 10.39 4.45
N SER A 26 -1.86 11.35 5.31
CA SER A 26 -0.99 12.51 5.50
C SER A 26 0.38 12.13 6.04
N ARG A 27 0.41 11.30 7.07
CA ARG A 27 1.67 10.84 7.65
C ARG A 27 2.47 9.98 6.69
N ALA A 28 1.78 9.06 6.00
CA ALA A 28 2.44 8.21 5.03
C ALA A 28 3.03 9.03 3.88
N ALA A 29 2.28 10.03 3.41
CA ALA A 29 2.75 10.92 2.34
C ALA A 29 4.01 11.67 2.77
N ASP A 30 4.05 12.15 4.00
CA ASP A 30 5.24 12.83 4.54
C ASP A 30 6.45 11.91 4.57
N VAL A 31 6.27 10.68 5.07
CA VAL A 31 7.35 9.68 5.14
C VAL A 31 7.86 9.32 3.73
N LEU A 32 6.94 9.17 2.79
CA LEU A 32 7.28 8.75 1.42
C LEU A 32 7.75 9.91 0.54
N GLY A 33 7.57 11.15 0.98
CA GLY A 33 7.92 12.31 0.18
C GLY A 33 7.02 12.48 -1.03
N LEU A 34 5.75 12.08 -0.93
CA LEU A 34 4.77 12.16 -2.02
C LEU A 34 3.63 13.10 -1.66
N PRO A 35 3.01 13.75 -2.67
CA PRO A 35 1.77 14.47 -2.42
C PRO A 35 0.69 13.49 -1.93
N LYS A 36 -0.10 13.93 -0.97
CA LYS A 36 -1.19 13.11 -0.43
C LYS A 36 -2.16 12.63 -1.52
N SER A 37 -2.49 13.51 -2.47
CA SER A 37 -3.38 13.17 -3.58
C SER A 37 -2.82 12.05 -4.47
N THR A 38 -1.51 12.07 -4.71
CA THR A 38 -0.84 11.03 -5.48
C THR A 38 -0.89 9.70 -4.75
N LEU A 39 -0.60 9.71 -3.46
CA LEU A 39 -0.64 8.52 -2.62
C LEU A 39 -2.04 7.91 -2.59
N SER A 40 -3.06 8.75 -2.36
CA SER A 40 -4.45 8.30 -2.33
C SER A 40 -4.87 7.66 -3.66
N ARG A 41 -4.49 8.28 -4.77
CA ARG A 41 -4.80 7.76 -6.10
C ARG A 41 -4.12 6.41 -6.36
N ARG A 42 -2.85 6.30 -5.99
CA ARG A 42 -2.09 5.05 -6.16
C ARG A 42 -2.69 3.89 -5.37
N VAL A 43 -3.10 4.15 -4.13
CA VAL A 43 -3.74 3.14 -3.31
C VAL A 43 -5.10 2.74 -3.89
N ALA A 44 -5.87 3.71 -4.38
CA ALA A 44 -7.15 3.43 -5.04
C ALA A 44 -6.97 2.57 -6.30
N GLU A 45 -5.93 2.84 -7.08
CA GLU A 45 -5.60 2.03 -8.25
C GLU A 45 -5.27 0.59 -7.85
N LEU A 46 -4.53 0.42 -6.74
CA LEU A 46 -4.22 -0.90 -6.23
C LEU A 46 -5.50 -1.66 -5.85
N GLU A 47 -6.40 -1.00 -5.13
CA GLU A 47 -7.68 -1.59 -4.74
C GLU A 47 -8.48 -2.05 -5.97
N ARG A 48 -8.52 -1.24 -7.02
CA ARG A 48 -9.17 -1.61 -8.28
C ARG A 48 -8.48 -2.80 -8.94
N SER A 49 -7.17 -2.82 -8.91
CA SER A 49 -6.37 -3.90 -9.49
C SER A 49 -6.64 -5.26 -8.83
N VAL A 50 -6.79 -5.27 -7.50
CA VAL A 50 -7.05 -6.51 -6.77
C VAL A 50 -8.55 -6.82 -6.66
N GLY A 51 -9.40 -5.85 -6.98
CA GLY A 51 -10.84 -6.03 -6.95
C GLY A 51 -11.45 -6.04 -5.55
N LEU A 52 -10.75 -5.49 -4.57
CA LEU A 52 -11.18 -5.48 -3.17
C LEU A 52 -10.95 -4.12 -2.56
N SER A 53 -11.85 -3.72 -1.66
CA SER A 53 -11.63 -2.55 -0.82
C SER A 53 -10.70 -2.97 0.31
N LEU A 54 -9.55 -2.33 0.40
CA LEU A 54 -8.53 -2.64 1.41
C LEU A 54 -8.59 -1.70 2.60
N LEU A 55 -9.07 -0.48 2.38
CA LEU A 55 -9.15 0.56 3.39
C LEU A 55 -10.57 1.08 3.54
N ASN A 56 -10.96 1.33 4.77
CA ASN A 56 -12.20 2.01 5.08
C ASN A 56 -11.87 3.49 5.30
N ARG A 57 -12.34 4.35 4.39
CA ARG A 57 -12.04 5.78 4.39
C ARG A 57 -13.18 6.64 4.96
N SER A 58 -14.24 6.00 5.47
CA SER A 58 -15.40 6.73 5.97
C SER A 58 -15.19 7.35 7.35
N THR A 59 -14.12 7.01 8.02
CA THR A 59 -13.78 7.54 9.34
C THR A 59 -12.59 8.49 9.26
N ARG A 60 -12.36 9.28 10.31
CA ARG A 60 -11.22 10.21 10.37
C ARG A 60 -9.88 9.46 10.31
N LYS A 61 -9.85 8.26 10.87
CA LYS A 61 -8.67 7.41 10.82
C LYS A 61 -8.84 6.38 9.72
N VAL A 62 -7.77 6.13 9.00
CA VAL A 62 -7.75 5.08 8.00
C VAL A 62 -7.72 3.74 8.74
N GLU A 63 -8.69 2.88 8.44
CA GLU A 63 -8.77 1.55 9.01
C GLU A 63 -8.73 0.50 7.90
N LEU A 64 -8.18 -0.65 8.20
CA LEU A 64 -8.14 -1.76 7.27
C LEU A 64 -9.48 -2.49 7.25
N THR A 65 -9.92 -2.90 6.06
CA THR A 65 -11.00 -3.89 5.93
C THR A 65 -10.41 -5.26 6.28
N GLY A 66 -11.27 -6.27 6.41
CA GLY A 66 -10.79 -7.65 6.59
C GLY A 66 -9.87 -8.08 5.45
N ALA A 67 -10.26 -7.75 4.21
CA ALA A 67 -9.43 -8.02 3.04
C ALA A 67 -8.10 -7.25 3.11
N GLY A 68 -8.15 -6.01 3.62
CA GLY A 68 -6.96 -5.18 3.79
C GLY A 68 -5.97 -5.76 4.77
N GLU A 69 -6.45 -6.36 5.86
CA GLU A 69 -5.58 -7.01 6.85
C GLU A 69 -4.82 -8.18 6.24
N VAL A 70 -5.52 -9.03 5.49
CA VAL A 70 -4.89 -10.17 4.81
C VAL A 70 -3.89 -9.69 3.77
N TYR A 71 -4.28 -8.68 3.00
CA TYR A 71 -3.41 -8.14 1.94
C TYR A 71 -2.15 -7.49 2.53
N LEU A 72 -2.30 -6.76 3.63
CA LEU A 72 -1.16 -6.13 4.30
C LEU A 72 -0.15 -7.18 4.77
N GLU A 73 -0.63 -8.28 5.34
CA GLU A 73 0.24 -9.37 5.76
C GLU A 73 1.07 -9.89 4.58
N ARG A 74 0.45 -10.07 3.43
CA ARG A 74 1.15 -10.51 2.22
C ARG A 74 2.15 -9.47 1.72
N CYS A 75 1.77 -8.19 1.75
CA CYS A 75 2.67 -7.10 1.36
C CYS A 75 3.92 -7.08 2.22
N LEU A 76 3.76 -7.21 3.52
CA LEU A 76 4.88 -7.19 4.46
C LEU A 76 5.83 -8.36 4.23
N ARG A 77 5.31 -9.53 3.93
CA ARG A 77 6.13 -10.69 3.60
C ARG A 77 6.95 -10.48 2.34
N ILE A 78 6.32 -9.94 1.29
CA ILE A 78 6.99 -9.68 0.02
C ILE A 78 8.10 -8.66 0.19
N VAL A 79 7.83 -7.58 0.89
CA VAL A 79 8.83 -6.52 1.15
C VAL A 79 9.99 -7.09 1.97
N GLU A 80 9.70 -7.89 2.97
CA GLU A 80 10.70 -8.53 3.80
C GLU A 80 11.59 -9.47 2.99
N GLU A 81 11.00 -10.29 2.12
CA GLU A 81 11.74 -11.19 1.25
C GLU A 81 12.67 -10.42 0.30
N LEU A 82 12.18 -9.33 -0.27
CA LEU A 82 13.01 -8.49 -1.14
C LEU A 82 14.18 -7.86 -0.39
N SER A 83 13.96 -7.45 0.86
CA SER A 83 15.01 -6.89 1.70
C SER A 83 16.09 -7.92 1.98
N LEU A 84 15.73 -9.17 2.23
CA LEU A 84 16.67 -10.25 2.45
C LEU A 84 17.53 -10.53 1.21
N ILE A 85 16.95 -10.41 0.03
CA ILE A 85 17.68 -10.60 -1.22
C ILE A 85 18.73 -9.50 -1.42
N HIS A 86 18.46 -8.30 -0.95
CA HIS A 86 19.36 -7.15 -1.11
C HIS A 86 20.45 -7.06 -0.05
N ILE A 87 20.44 -7.90 0.93
CA ILE A 87 21.48 -8.01 1.93
C ILE A 87 22.55 -8.98 1.44
#